data_194d9149078016cbcd1d861e749876ae
#
_entry.id   194d9149078016cbcd1d861e749876ae
#
_cell.length_a   1.000
_cell.length_b   1.000
_cell.length_c   1.000
_cell.angle_alpha   90.00
_cell.angle_beta   90.00
_cell.angle_gamma   90.00
#
_symmetry.space_group_name_H-M   'P 1'
#
loop_
_entity.id
_entity.type
_entity.pdbx_description
1 polymer ?
#
loop_
_entity_poly.entity_id
_entity_poly.type
_entity_poly.pdbx_seq_one_letter_code
_entity_poly.pdbx_strand_id
1 'polypeptide(L)'
;LVALRYRCDPHFHIYWKNPGDAGASPTMEWTEKSGTEIGGFIWPGPKLLDQAGVMNFVYEAETLILMEVSVPAGKTGTFVIKGKAEWLECDDKGCWPHDTLVELTLKVGPGNAAYKYDAKLYPDLKPALEADLRVVGEELQVTPAAGAKAELSQMWFPERNFITPDATVKQKHDATTLFFSLKEATEKLSAGPVSFVASDGKGGFVRMIANAPAGATSKGATETAPPSAHPTSSEWQPWSPEAQAKALAEGKIVYVDFTARWCATCQVNKRVYKQDDVTKALTQSGVVLLKADWTKKDAIIADELRKYGRTGIPLNVFLKAGQPPAILSEALTGTEVLAALKDVAAGKAYQAETTTHPFAIWLLLAFGGGILLNLMPCVFPMIGLKVLGFAKEAGASRSTVVLNGLLYSAGVIV
;
A
#
# COMPACT_ATOMS: atom_id res chain seq x y z
N LEU A 1 -5.40 16.78 24.32
CA LEU A 1 -5.15 16.10 23.06
C LEU A 1 -4.60 17.07 22.03
N VAL A 2 -3.62 16.66 21.25
CA VAL A 2 -3.15 17.31 20.04
C VAL A 2 -3.42 16.41 18.84
N ALA A 3 -3.43 16.97 17.64
CA ALA A 3 -3.71 16.20 16.43
C ALA A 3 -2.67 16.47 15.33
N LEU A 4 -2.24 15.43 14.66
CA LEU A 4 -1.69 15.53 13.32
C LEU A 4 -2.83 15.49 12.33
N ARG A 5 -2.91 16.51 11.51
CA ARG A 5 -3.96 16.63 10.47
C ARG A 5 -3.35 16.28 9.12
N TYR A 6 -3.82 15.20 8.55
CA TYR A 6 -3.51 14.79 7.18
C TYR A 6 -4.67 15.19 6.27
N ARG A 7 -4.35 15.72 5.11
CA ARG A 7 -5.33 16.04 4.08
C ARG A 7 -4.81 15.48 2.77
N CYS A 8 -5.41 14.39 2.33
CA CYS A 8 -5.08 13.77 1.06
C CYS A 8 -5.77 14.51 -0.09
N ASP A 9 -5.09 14.62 -1.22
CA ASP A 9 -5.71 15.04 -2.46
C ASP A 9 -6.75 14.01 -2.94
N PRO A 10 -7.69 14.40 -3.83
CA PRO A 10 -8.66 13.46 -4.38
C PRO A 10 -7.99 12.23 -4.97
N HIS A 11 -8.50 11.04 -4.65
CA HIS A 11 -8.01 9.71 -5.03
C HIS A 11 -6.75 9.24 -4.30
N PHE A 12 -6.14 10.07 -3.45
CA PHE A 12 -5.05 9.67 -2.58
C PHE A 12 -5.56 9.15 -1.24
N HIS A 13 -4.71 8.32 -0.61
CA HIS A 13 -4.95 7.78 0.72
C HIS A 13 -3.64 7.63 1.50
N ILE A 14 -3.76 7.67 2.82
CA ILE A 14 -2.72 7.28 3.77
C ILE A 14 -3.18 6.06 4.56
N TYR A 15 -2.30 5.46 5.32
CA TYR A 15 -2.53 4.16 5.93
C TYR A 15 -2.85 4.24 7.43
N TRP A 16 -3.63 3.28 7.90
CA TRP A 16 -3.88 3.04 9.31
C TRP A 16 -2.65 2.41 9.99
N LYS A 17 -2.67 2.25 11.34
CA LYS A 17 -1.61 1.58 12.12
C LYS A 17 -1.25 0.18 11.63
N ASN A 18 -2.23 -0.56 11.13
CA ASN A 18 -2.02 -1.76 10.33
C ASN A 18 -2.41 -1.40 8.88
N PRO A 19 -1.47 -1.29 7.96
CA PRO A 19 -1.76 -0.87 6.59
C PRO A 19 -2.47 -1.95 5.75
N GLY A 20 -2.49 -3.21 6.22
CA GLY A 20 -3.01 -4.33 5.45
C GLY A 20 -1.93 -5.02 4.61
N ASP A 21 -2.26 -5.39 3.36
CA ASP A 21 -1.36 -6.13 2.45
C ASP A 21 -0.15 -5.30 2.01
N ALA A 22 -0.32 -3.99 1.89
CA ALA A 22 0.72 -3.06 1.43
C ALA A 22 0.64 -1.73 2.19
N GLY A 23 1.60 -0.83 1.93
CA GLY A 23 1.62 0.49 2.52
C GLY A 23 2.46 0.60 3.78
N ALA A 24 2.49 1.81 4.35
CA ALA A 24 3.18 2.12 5.60
C ALA A 24 2.39 3.14 6.41
N SER A 25 2.23 2.87 7.70
CA SER A 25 1.58 3.77 8.63
C SER A 25 2.36 5.07 8.81
N PRO A 26 1.71 6.20 9.02
CA PRO A 26 2.36 7.41 9.52
C PRO A 26 3.17 7.17 10.78
N THR A 27 4.32 7.84 10.87
CA THR A 27 5.21 7.80 12.04
C THR A 27 5.57 9.21 12.48
N MET A 28 6.08 9.35 13.71
CA MET A 28 6.56 10.60 14.26
C MET A 28 7.82 10.38 15.08
N GLU A 29 8.86 11.10 14.75
CA GLU A 29 10.07 11.18 15.52
C GLU A 29 10.15 12.54 16.24
N TRP A 30 10.11 12.51 17.58
CA TRP A 30 10.13 13.74 18.37
C TRP A 30 11.55 14.21 18.62
N THR A 31 11.87 15.45 18.20
CA THR A 31 13.18 16.08 18.40
C THR A 31 13.20 17.00 19.61
N GLU A 32 12.06 17.58 19.98
CA GLU A 32 11.90 18.43 21.17
C GLU A 32 10.54 18.19 21.82
N LYS A 33 10.52 18.05 23.15
CA LYS A 33 9.29 17.84 23.94
C LYS A 33 9.11 18.88 25.05
N SER A 34 10.04 19.77 25.26
CA SER A 34 10.06 20.80 26.37
C SER A 34 9.69 20.21 27.73
N GLY A 35 10.03 18.94 27.98
CA GLY A 35 9.74 18.26 29.24
C GLY A 35 8.28 17.84 29.40
N THR A 36 7.51 17.75 28.31
CA THR A 36 6.19 17.09 28.26
C THR A 36 6.35 15.60 27.94
N GLU A 37 5.36 14.81 28.31
CA GLU A 37 5.23 13.43 27.89
C GLU A 37 4.22 13.35 26.75
N ILE A 38 4.57 12.66 25.66
CA ILE A 38 3.74 12.51 24.50
C ILE A 38 3.40 11.01 24.37
N GLY A 39 2.12 10.70 24.45
CA GLY A 39 1.58 9.36 24.25
C GLY A 39 1.69 8.88 22.81
N GLY A 40 1.34 7.63 22.58
CA GLY A 40 1.23 7.06 21.25
C GLY A 40 0.08 7.67 20.43
N PHE A 41 0.05 7.34 19.16
CA PHE A 41 -1.05 7.74 18.29
C PHE A 41 -2.37 7.08 18.70
N ILE A 42 -3.42 7.89 18.74
CA ILE A 42 -4.81 7.48 18.92
C ILE A 42 -5.47 7.56 17.53
N TRP A 43 -5.74 6.42 16.96
CA TRP A 43 -6.15 6.26 15.58
C TRP A 43 -7.66 6.27 15.44
N PRO A 44 -8.23 6.98 14.45
CA PRO A 44 -9.63 6.73 14.08
C PRO A 44 -9.74 5.35 13.42
N GLY A 45 -10.96 4.82 13.36
CA GLY A 45 -11.22 3.57 12.63
C GLY A 45 -10.94 3.74 11.13
N PRO A 46 -10.33 2.73 10.50
CA PRO A 46 -9.95 2.81 9.08
C PRO A 46 -11.12 2.51 8.15
N LYS A 47 -10.90 2.79 6.86
CA LYS A 47 -11.66 2.20 5.76
C LYS A 47 -10.89 1.03 5.18
N LEU A 48 -11.61 0.06 4.62
CA LEU A 48 -11.05 -0.99 3.79
C LEU A 48 -11.02 -0.50 2.34
N LEU A 49 -9.86 -0.60 1.70
CA LEU A 49 -9.65 -0.30 0.29
C LEU A 49 -9.16 -1.54 -0.43
N ASP A 50 -9.88 -1.95 -1.48
CA ASP A 50 -9.47 -3.03 -2.39
C ASP A 50 -8.93 -2.40 -3.69
N GLN A 51 -7.64 -2.60 -3.95
CA GLN A 51 -7.00 -2.20 -5.20
C GLN A 51 -6.50 -3.45 -5.93
N ALA A 52 -7.29 -3.93 -6.88
CA ALA A 52 -6.99 -5.14 -7.66
C ALA A 52 -6.66 -6.36 -6.77
N GLY A 53 -7.38 -6.50 -5.65
CA GLY A 53 -7.23 -7.59 -4.69
C GLY A 53 -6.08 -7.40 -3.69
N VAL A 54 -5.43 -6.24 -3.66
CA VAL A 54 -4.58 -5.80 -2.55
C VAL A 54 -5.46 -5.03 -1.57
N MET A 55 -5.65 -5.61 -0.39
CA MET A 55 -6.56 -5.09 0.62
C MET A 55 -5.79 -4.24 1.63
N ASN A 56 -6.13 -2.96 1.72
CA ASN A 56 -5.46 -2.02 2.60
C ASN A 56 -6.44 -1.37 3.58
N PHE A 57 -5.94 -1.02 4.77
CA PHE A 57 -6.67 -0.23 5.75
C PHE A 57 -6.18 1.21 5.69
N VAL A 58 -7.05 2.13 5.28
CA VAL A 58 -6.65 3.45 4.83
C VAL A 58 -7.53 4.58 5.39
N TYR A 59 -7.05 5.79 5.17
CA TYR A 59 -7.80 7.03 5.31
C TYR A 59 -7.74 7.81 4.01
N GLU A 60 -8.88 8.31 3.59
CA GLU A 60 -9.05 9.20 2.44
C GLU A 60 -9.48 10.59 2.93
N ALA A 61 -9.27 11.62 2.12
CA ALA A 61 -9.61 13.01 2.42
C ALA A 61 -8.91 13.53 3.69
N GLU A 62 -9.65 14.08 4.65
CA GLU A 62 -9.10 14.67 5.87
C GLU A 62 -9.17 13.68 7.04
N THR A 63 -8.03 13.50 7.72
CA THR A 63 -7.92 12.61 8.89
C THR A 63 -7.11 13.29 10.00
N LEU A 64 -7.61 13.17 11.23
CA LEU A 64 -6.92 13.62 12.43
C LEU A 64 -6.40 12.40 13.19
N ILE A 65 -5.09 12.28 13.36
CA ILE A 65 -4.48 11.29 14.25
C ILE A 65 -4.15 12.01 15.56
N LEU A 66 -4.79 11.58 16.64
CA LEU A 66 -4.69 12.26 17.93
C LEU A 66 -3.53 11.71 18.75
N MET A 67 -3.07 12.52 19.72
CA MET A 67 -2.08 12.15 20.73
C MET A 67 -2.40 12.84 22.02
N GLU A 68 -2.11 12.18 23.12
CA GLU A 68 -2.14 12.79 24.44
C GLU A 68 -0.81 13.48 24.73
N VAL A 69 -0.85 14.71 25.20
CA VAL A 69 0.32 15.45 25.68
C VAL A 69 0.09 15.77 27.14
N SER A 70 0.91 15.19 28.00
CA SER A 70 0.88 15.40 29.45
C SER A 70 1.95 16.41 29.87
N VAL A 71 1.50 17.45 30.57
CA VAL A 71 2.40 18.46 31.14
C VAL A 71 2.60 18.13 32.60
N PRO A 72 3.84 18.05 33.11
CA PRO A 72 4.11 17.79 34.53
C PRO A 72 3.40 18.77 35.44
N ALA A 73 2.90 18.29 36.59
CA ALA A 73 2.18 19.09 37.56
C ALA A 73 3.01 20.30 38.06
N GLY A 74 2.36 21.46 38.16
CA GLY A 74 3.00 22.70 38.62
C GLY A 74 3.79 23.48 37.57
N LYS A 75 3.99 22.94 36.37
CA LYS A 75 4.58 23.70 35.26
C LYS A 75 3.53 24.65 34.64
N THR A 76 3.97 25.89 34.40
CA THR A 76 3.18 26.94 33.74
C THR A 76 3.97 27.51 32.57
N GLY A 77 3.31 28.23 31.69
CA GLY A 77 3.98 28.91 30.58
C GLY A 77 3.77 28.20 29.24
N THR A 78 4.76 28.33 28.38
CA THR A 78 4.71 27.86 27.01
C THR A 78 5.64 26.65 26.83
N PHE A 79 5.13 25.63 26.10
CA PHE A 79 5.88 24.42 25.76
C PHE A 79 5.96 24.31 24.25
N VAL A 80 7.13 23.98 23.75
CA VAL A 80 7.35 23.74 22.33
C VAL A 80 7.58 22.26 22.12
N ILE A 81 6.85 21.69 21.18
CA ILE A 81 6.99 20.29 20.74
C ILE A 81 7.39 20.33 19.29
N LYS A 82 8.50 19.66 18.96
CA LYS A 82 8.97 19.54 17.59
C LYS A 82 9.22 18.09 17.24
N GLY A 83 9.00 17.77 15.97
CA GLY A 83 9.30 16.44 15.47
C GLY A 83 9.25 16.38 13.95
N LYS A 84 9.63 15.22 13.42
CA LYS A 84 9.55 14.88 12.01
C LYS A 84 8.43 13.88 11.84
N ALA A 85 7.40 14.25 11.09
CA ALA A 85 6.34 13.34 10.65
C ALA A 85 6.75 12.72 9.33
N GLU A 86 6.56 11.41 9.20
CA GLU A 86 6.78 10.67 7.96
C GLU A 86 5.52 9.86 7.62
N TRP A 87 5.12 9.83 6.35
CA TRP A 87 3.98 9.05 5.89
C TRP A 87 4.14 8.61 4.44
N LEU A 88 3.36 7.64 4.05
CA LEU A 88 3.22 7.20 2.67
C LEU A 88 1.84 7.62 2.17
N GLU A 89 1.80 8.31 1.04
CA GLU A 89 0.58 8.68 0.35
C GLU A 89 0.52 7.95 -0.99
N CYS A 90 -0.58 7.27 -1.28
CA CYS A 90 -0.71 6.44 -2.46
C CYS A 90 -2.01 6.71 -3.21
N ASP A 91 -1.97 6.46 -4.53
CA ASP A 91 -3.14 6.34 -5.39
C ASP A 91 -3.10 5.02 -6.19
N ASP A 92 -3.84 4.93 -7.28
CA ASP A 92 -3.86 3.78 -8.19
C ASP A 92 -2.61 3.65 -9.06
N LYS A 93 -1.75 4.68 -9.13
CA LYS A 93 -0.55 4.74 -9.97
C LYS A 93 0.73 4.49 -9.20
N GLY A 94 0.76 4.79 -7.89
CA GLY A 94 1.96 4.63 -7.10
C GLY A 94 1.86 5.12 -5.66
N CYS A 95 2.98 5.06 -4.97
CA CYS A 95 3.13 5.47 -3.59
C CYS A 95 4.31 6.42 -3.44
N TRP A 96 4.07 7.55 -2.81
CA TRP A 96 5.05 8.60 -2.57
C TRP A 96 5.32 8.74 -1.08
N PRO A 97 6.56 8.54 -0.65
CA PRO A 97 6.97 8.84 0.71
C PRO A 97 7.06 10.35 0.91
N HIS A 98 6.46 10.84 1.98
CA HIS A 98 6.51 12.23 2.41
C HIS A 98 7.10 12.35 3.79
N ASP A 99 7.72 13.49 4.06
CA ASP A 99 8.12 13.89 5.39
C ASP A 99 7.98 15.40 5.59
N THR A 100 7.77 15.81 6.83
CA THR A 100 7.75 17.24 7.18
C THR A 100 8.15 17.46 8.64
N LEU A 101 8.75 18.61 8.90
CA LEU A 101 8.99 19.06 10.26
C LEU A 101 7.72 19.72 10.79
N VAL A 102 7.32 19.32 11.98
CA VAL A 102 6.18 19.91 12.69
C VAL A 102 6.65 20.59 13.95
N GLU A 103 6.06 21.74 14.23
CA GLU A 103 6.27 22.48 15.47
C GLU A 103 4.92 22.90 16.03
N LEU A 104 4.71 22.67 17.33
CA LEU A 104 3.53 23.08 18.04
C LEU A 104 3.93 23.80 19.34
N THR A 105 3.44 25.01 19.49
CA THR A 105 3.58 25.80 20.70
C THR A 105 2.30 25.70 21.52
N LEU A 106 2.39 25.11 22.71
CA LEU A 106 1.28 24.92 23.65
C LEU A 106 1.45 25.86 24.83
N LYS A 107 0.37 26.52 25.21
CA LYS A 107 0.30 27.35 26.43
C LYS A 107 -0.57 26.65 27.47
N VAL A 108 -0.04 26.50 28.67
CA VAL A 108 -0.82 25.96 29.80
C VAL A 108 -1.84 27.02 30.25
N GLY A 109 -3.10 26.66 30.29
CA GLY A 109 -4.19 27.56 30.66
C GLY A 109 -5.55 26.94 30.34
N PRO A 110 -6.64 27.74 30.41
CA PRO A 110 -7.96 27.28 30.00
C PRO A 110 -7.90 26.80 28.56
N GLY A 111 -8.26 25.53 28.33
CA GLY A 111 -8.17 24.90 27.02
C GLY A 111 -9.06 25.60 25.99
N ASN A 112 -8.49 25.82 24.81
CA ASN A 112 -9.24 26.23 23.63
C ASN A 112 -9.04 25.18 22.54
N ALA A 113 -10.11 24.45 22.19
CA ALA A 113 -10.05 23.46 21.12
C ALA A 113 -10.02 24.15 19.75
N ALA A 114 -8.88 24.12 19.09
CA ALA A 114 -8.75 24.64 17.71
C ALA A 114 -9.53 23.80 16.69
N TYR A 115 -9.71 22.50 16.96
CA TYR A 115 -10.44 21.59 16.10
C TYR A 115 -11.42 20.73 16.91
N LYS A 116 -12.57 20.46 16.30
CA LYS A 116 -13.53 19.48 16.80
C LYS A 116 -13.23 18.13 16.16
N TYR A 117 -13.30 17.07 16.94
CA TYR A 117 -13.24 15.70 16.45
C TYR A 117 -14.47 14.92 16.90
N ASP A 118 -14.90 13.96 16.10
CA ASP A 118 -15.99 13.07 16.48
C ASP A 118 -15.42 11.86 17.25
N ALA A 119 -15.63 11.85 18.56
CA ALA A 119 -15.12 10.80 19.44
C ALA A 119 -15.59 9.37 19.05
N LYS A 120 -16.70 9.26 18.28
CA LYS A 120 -17.15 7.94 17.80
C LYS A 120 -16.15 7.27 16.88
N LEU A 121 -15.36 8.05 16.13
CA LEU A 121 -14.37 7.53 15.19
C LEU A 121 -13.17 6.91 15.88
N TYR A 122 -12.92 7.23 17.16
CA TYR A 122 -11.72 6.82 17.90
C TYR A 122 -12.04 5.69 18.88
N PRO A 123 -11.81 4.43 18.50
CA PRO A 123 -12.10 3.28 19.36
C PRO A 123 -11.27 3.27 20.65
N ASP A 124 -10.06 3.83 20.62
CA ASP A 124 -9.16 3.88 21.78
C ASP A 124 -9.57 4.91 22.87
N LEU A 125 -10.48 5.84 22.55
CA LEU A 125 -11.05 6.79 23.52
C LEU A 125 -12.24 6.21 24.31
N LYS A 126 -12.59 4.96 24.08
CA LYS A 126 -13.68 4.25 24.75
C LYS A 126 -13.13 3.02 25.45
N PRO A 127 -13.80 2.52 26.53
CA PRO A 127 -13.48 1.23 27.09
C PRO A 127 -13.55 0.14 26.00
N ALA A 128 -12.53 -0.73 25.98
CA ALA A 128 -12.55 -1.87 25.08
C ALA A 128 -13.64 -2.86 25.52
N LEU A 129 -14.26 -3.51 24.55
CA LEU A 129 -15.16 -4.63 24.78
C LEU A 129 -14.33 -5.91 24.93
N GLU A 130 -14.67 -6.73 25.90
CA GLU A 130 -14.05 -8.05 26.02
C GLU A 130 -14.67 -9.02 25.02
N ALA A 131 -13.85 -9.97 24.54
CA ALA A 131 -14.28 -11.03 23.66
C ALA A 131 -13.55 -12.34 23.97
N ASP A 132 -14.26 -13.46 23.80
CA ASP A 132 -13.67 -14.78 23.76
C ASP A 132 -13.06 -15.05 22.38
N LEU A 133 -11.88 -15.67 22.38
CA LEU A 133 -11.17 -16.02 21.17
C LEU A 133 -10.83 -17.51 21.20
N ARG A 134 -11.21 -18.23 20.14
CA ARG A 134 -10.92 -19.65 19.95
C ARG A 134 -10.32 -19.90 18.58
N VAL A 135 -9.38 -20.82 18.52
CA VAL A 135 -8.81 -21.30 17.25
C VAL A 135 -9.28 -22.74 17.04
N VAL A 136 -9.96 -22.99 15.95
CA VAL A 136 -10.47 -24.31 15.57
C VAL A 136 -9.91 -24.65 14.18
N GLY A 137 -8.86 -25.46 14.14
CA GLY A 137 -8.14 -25.73 12.89
C GLY A 137 -7.48 -24.48 12.32
N GLU A 138 -7.87 -24.09 11.12
CA GLU A 138 -7.42 -22.86 10.44
C GLU A 138 -8.43 -21.71 10.54
N GLU A 139 -9.34 -21.78 11.51
CA GLU A 139 -10.37 -20.76 11.70
C GLU A 139 -10.22 -20.10 13.08
N LEU A 140 -10.30 -18.78 13.09
CA LEU A 140 -10.34 -17.95 14.28
C LEU A 140 -11.80 -17.57 14.54
N GLN A 141 -12.28 -17.89 15.73
CA GLN A 141 -13.62 -17.56 16.22
C GLN A 141 -13.52 -16.48 17.28
N VAL A 142 -14.19 -15.35 17.08
CA VAL A 142 -14.22 -14.23 18.02
C VAL A 142 -15.67 -13.99 18.45
N THR A 143 -15.94 -14.15 19.73
CA THR A 143 -17.27 -13.99 20.32
C THR A 143 -17.23 -12.83 21.34
N PRO A 144 -17.94 -11.71 21.11
CA PRO A 144 -18.09 -10.65 22.09
C PRO A 144 -18.65 -11.19 23.41
N ALA A 145 -18.14 -10.71 24.55
CA ALA A 145 -18.65 -11.11 25.86
C ALA A 145 -20.15 -10.79 26.01
N ALA A 146 -20.86 -11.61 26.73
CA ALA A 146 -22.29 -11.45 26.97
C ALA A 146 -22.60 -10.09 27.61
N GLY A 147 -23.44 -9.30 26.94
CA GLY A 147 -23.79 -7.94 27.38
C GLY A 147 -23.12 -6.82 26.57
N ALA A 148 -22.24 -7.12 25.63
CA ALA A 148 -21.78 -6.16 24.66
C ALA A 148 -22.96 -5.72 23.77
N LYS A 149 -23.59 -4.59 24.11
CA LYS A 149 -24.74 -4.00 23.37
C LYS A 149 -24.32 -3.35 22.05
N ALA A 150 -23.24 -3.78 21.42
CA ALA A 150 -22.83 -3.23 20.15
C ALA A 150 -23.51 -4.06 19.05
N GLU A 151 -24.43 -3.43 18.30
CA GLU A 151 -24.78 -3.89 16.96
C GLU A 151 -23.53 -3.70 16.10
N LEU A 152 -22.57 -4.63 16.21
CA LEU A 152 -21.33 -4.59 15.45
C LEU A 152 -21.67 -4.85 13.98
N SER A 153 -21.23 -3.96 13.13
CA SER A 153 -21.28 -4.22 11.69
C SER A 153 -20.28 -5.34 11.36
N GLN A 154 -20.42 -5.91 10.18
CA GLN A 154 -19.61 -7.03 9.73
C GLN A 154 -18.15 -6.66 9.40
N MET A 155 -17.71 -5.41 9.60
CA MET A 155 -16.35 -4.98 9.30
C MET A 155 -15.49 -4.90 10.56
N TRP A 156 -14.48 -5.75 10.62
CA TRP A 156 -13.54 -5.86 11.71
C TRP A 156 -12.12 -5.76 11.18
N PHE A 157 -11.32 -4.91 11.78
CA PHE A 157 -9.97 -4.63 11.37
C PHE A 157 -9.00 -5.15 12.43
N PRO A 158 -8.20 -6.19 12.16
CA PRO A 158 -7.20 -6.66 13.10
C PRO A 158 -6.09 -5.61 13.26
N GLU A 159 -5.61 -5.42 14.47
CA GLU A 159 -4.50 -4.50 14.73
C GLU A 159 -3.14 -5.09 14.33
N ARG A 160 -3.08 -6.39 14.03
CA ARG A 160 -1.90 -7.14 13.62
C ARG A 160 -2.23 -8.05 12.43
N ASN A 161 -1.21 -8.49 11.70
CA ASN A 161 -1.34 -9.28 10.47
C ASN A 161 -1.52 -10.80 10.72
N PHE A 162 -2.09 -11.24 11.82
CA PHE A 162 -2.44 -12.64 12.07
C PHE A 162 -3.72 -13.09 11.34
N ILE A 163 -4.43 -12.17 10.74
CA ILE A 163 -5.53 -12.40 9.78
C ILE A 163 -5.20 -11.61 8.53
N THR A 164 -5.40 -12.21 7.35
CA THR A 164 -5.23 -11.45 6.11
C THR A 164 -6.35 -10.40 5.97
N PRO A 165 -6.08 -9.25 5.36
CA PRO A 165 -7.12 -8.25 5.09
C PRO A 165 -8.28 -8.80 4.26
N ASP A 166 -8.01 -9.72 3.33
CA ASP A 166 -9.03 -10.43 2.54
C ASP A 166 -9.96 -11.28 3.41
N ALA A 167 -9.44 -11.94 4.45
CA ALA A 167 -10.26 -12.67 5.42
C ALA A 167 -11.18 -11.75 6.22
N THR A 168 -10.82 -10.47 6.39
CA THR A 168 -11.67 -9.46 7.02
C THR A 168 -12.93 -9.20 6.18
N VAL A 169 -12.84 -9.23 4.86
CA VAL A 169 -13.98 -9.07 3.94
C VAL A 169 -14.81 -10.32 3.87
N LYS A 170 -14.15 -11.48 3.86
CA LYS A 170 -14.77 -12.82 3.73
C LYS A 170 -15.21 -13.40 5.07
N GLN A 171 -15.16 -12.61 6.16
CA GLN A 171 -15.61 -13.06 7.47
C GLN A 171 -17.04 -13.61 7.41
N LYS A 172 -17.25 -14.71 8.11
CA LYS A 172 -18.57 -15.26 8.34
C LYS A 172 -19.00 -14.89 9.74
N HIS A 173 -20.28 -14.75 9.97
CA HIS A 173 -20.80 -14.59 11.32
C HIS A 173 -22.07 -15.42 11.49
N ASP A 174 -22.26 -15.93 12.67
CA ASP A 174 -23.58 -16.31 13.19
C ASP A 174 -24.12 -15.16 14.07
N ALA A 175 -25.20 -15.38 14.78
CA ALA A 175 -25.84 -14.35 15.61
C ALA A 175 -24.91 -13.72 16.67
N THR A 176 -23.80 -14.36 17.04
CA THR A 176 -22.96 -13.97 18.17
C THR A 176 -21.46 -14.11 17.93
N THR A 177 -21.01 -14.82 16.91
CA THR A 177 -19.60 -15.17 16.70
C THR A 177 -19.15 -14.78 15.31
N LEU A 178 -17.95 -14.24 15.21
CA LEU A 178 -17.26 -13.93 13.98
C LEU A 178 -16.21 -15.00 13.67
N PHE A 179 -16.11 -15.39 12.42
CA PHE A 179 -15.22 -16.43 11.94
C PHE A 179 -14.27 -15.86 10.90
N PHE A 180 -12.98 -16.01 11.12
CA PHE A 180 -11.94 -15.55 10.21
C PHE A 180 -11.03 -16.71 9.79
N SER A 181 -10.62 -16.75 8.55
CA SER A 181 -9.61 -17.69 8.08
C SER A 181 -8.21 -17.28 8.54
N LEU A 182 -7.43 -18.22 9.07
CA LEU A 182 -6.01 -18.07 9.40
C LEU A 182 -5.10 -18.62 8.32
N LYS A 183 -5.65 -19.12 7.22
CA LYS A 183 -4.95 -19.92 6.21
C LYS A 183 -3.76 -19.22 5.58
N GLU A 184 -3.84 -17.91 5.40
CA GLU A 184 -2.80 -17.11 4.73
C GLU A 184 -2.19 -16.03 5.64
N ALA A 185 -2.36 -16.17 6.96
CA ALA A 185 -1.84 -15.19 7.92
C ALA A 185 -0.32 -15.03 7.82
N THR A 186 0.15 -13.79 7.77
CA THR A 186 1.57 -13.47 7.66
C THR A 186 2.29 -13.43 9.02
N GLU A 187 1.54 -13.29 10.10
CA GLU A 187 2.03 -13.34 11.47
C GLU A 187 1.39 -14.50 12.23
N LYS A 188 2.15 -15.08 13.14
CA LYS A 188 1.61 -16.10 14.06
C LYS A 188 0.73 -15.42 15.10
N LEU A 189 -0.41 -16.03 15.38
CA LEU A 189 -1.21 -15.68 16.56
C LEU A 189 -0.45 -16.17 17.80
N SER A 190 0.17 -15.27 18.54
CA SER A 190 0.87 -15.58 19.80
C SER A 190 -0.11 -15.51 20.97
N ALA A 191 0.14 -16.29 22.03
CA ALA A 191 -0.60 -16.18 23.27
C ALA A 191 -0.57 -14.75 23.83
N GLY A 192 -1.69 -14.29 24.38
CA GLY A 192 -1.82 -12.96 24.95
C GLY A 192 -2.94 -12.13 24.33
N PRO A 193 -3.02 -10.85 24.71
CA PRO A 193 -4.08 -9.98 24.23
C PRO A 193 -3.93 -9.69 22.74
N VAL A 194 -5.02 -9.82 22.02
CA VAL A 194 -5.18 -9.39 20.62
C VAL A 194 -6.30 -8.38 20.55
N SER A 195 -6.14 -7.39 19.68
CA SER A 195 -7.10 -6.31 19.53
C SER A 195 -7.68 -6.28 18.12
N PHE A 196 -8.96 -5.91 18.07
CA PHE A 196 -9.71 -5.66 16.86
C PHE A 196 -10.41 -4.32 16.98
N VAL A 197 -10.51 -3.62 15.87
CA VAL A 197 -11.38 -2.44 15.72
C VAL A 197 -12.58 -2.84 14.88
N ALA A 198 -13.78 -2.64 15.42
CA ALA A 198 -15.02 -2.96 14.73
C ALA A 198 -15.85 -1.70 14.47
N SER A 199 -16.49 -1.62 13.31
CA SER A 199 -17.48 -0.59 13.02
C SER A 199 -18.77 -0.89 13.79
N ASP A 200 -19.41 0.14 14.36
CA ASP A 200 -20.70 0.02 15.03
C ASP A 200 -21.90 0.11 14.07
N GLY A 201 -21.66 0.18 12.77
CA GLY A 201 -22.70 0.33 11.73
C GLY A 201 -23.40 1.69 11.71
N LYS A 202 -23.09 2.58 12.67
CA LYS A 202 -23.69 3.93 12.83
C LYS A 202 -22.67 5.04 12.56
N GLY A 203 -21.56 4.69 11.89
CA GLY A 203 -20.46 5.61 11.57
C GLY A 203 -19.47 5.81 12.72
N GLY A 204 -19.49 4.95 13.74
CA GLY A 204 -18.53 4.89 14.83
C GLY A 204 -17.73 3.60 14.84
N PHE A 205 -16.75 3.55 15.76
CA PHE A 205 -15.90 2.38 15.96
C PHE A 205 -15.79 2.02 17.44
N VAL A 206 -15.57 0.75 17.70
CA VAL A 206 -15.30 0.20 19.05
C VAL A 206 -14.07 -0.68 18.99
N ARG A 207 -13.29 -0.72 20.06
CA ARG A 207 -12.19 -1.67 20.21
C ARG A 207 -12.63 -2.89 20.97
N MET A 208 -12.19 -4.05 20.53
CA MET A 208 -12.37 -5.31 21.23
C MET A 208 -11.02 -5.90 21.59
N ILE A 209 -10.95 -6.50 22.76
CA ILE A 209 -9.76 -7.21 23.24
C ILE A 209 -10.18 -8.64 23.56
N ALA A 210 -9.43 -9.59 23.03
CA ALA A 210 -9.56 -11.01 23.34
C ALA A 210 -8.19 -11.58 23.70
N ASN A 211 -8.16 -12.63 24.52
CA ASN A 211 -6.92 -13.33 24.85
C ASN A 211 -6.77 -14.57 23.97
N ALA A 212 -5.71 -14.58 23.16
CA ALA A 212 -5.35 -15.76 22.39
C ALA A 212 -4.87 -16.87 23.33
N PRO A 213 -5.39 -18.12 23.20
CA PRO A 213 -4.94 -19.23 24.02
C PRO A 213 -3.48 -19.59 23.76
N ALA A 214 -2.80 -20.12 24.77
CA ALA A 214 -1.45 -20.66 24.62
C ALA A 214 -1.46 -21.80 23.58
N GLY A 215 -0.56 -21.73 22.60
CA GLY A 215 -0.47 -22.75 21.54
C GLY A 215 -1.36 -22.48 20.31
N ALA A 216 -2.06 -21.34 20.24
CA ALA A 216 -2.75 -20.91 19.03
C ALA A 216 -1.71 -20.56 17.97
N THR A 217 -1.40 -21.52 17.10
CA THR A 217 -0.51 -21.29 15.95
C THR A 217 -1.30 -21.47 14.67
N SER A 218 -1.27 -20.45 13.79
CA SER A 218 -1.63 -20.69 12.40
C SER A 218 -0.59 -21.64 11.80
N LYS A 219 -1.00 -22.74 11.18
CA LYS A 219 -0.08 -23.67 10.52
C LYS A 219 0.68 -23.07 9.34
N GLY A 220 0.39 -21.84 8.95
CA GLY A 220 0.94 -21.18 7.76
C GLY A 220 2.23 -20.38 7.93
N ALA A 221 2.66 -20.08 9.16
CA ALA A 221 3.91 -19.36 9.37
C ALA A 221 5.04 -20.34 9.67
N THR A 222 5.77 -20.74 8.66
CA THR A 222 6.99 -21.54 8.81
C THR A 222 8.02 -20.72 9.60
N GLU A 223 8.37 -21.23 10.75
CA GLU A 223 9.43 -20.70 11.61
C GLU A 223 10.74 -20.79 10.82
N THR A 224 11.43 -19.69 10.63
CA THR A 224 12.82 -19.71 10.17
C THR A 224 13.65 -20.38 11.24
N ALA A 225 13.85 -21.68 11.09
CA ALA A 225 14.88 -22.42 11.82
C ALA A 225 16.27 -21.86 11.44
N PRO A 226 17.26 -21.96 12.36
CA PRO A 226 18.63 -21.55 12.04
C PRO A 226 19.20 -22.39 10.88
N PRO A 227 20.12 -21.85 10.07
CA PRO A 227 20.54 -22.45 8.82
C PRO A 227 21.35 -23.72 9.08
N SER A 228 20.73 -24.86 8.87
CA SER A 228 21.46 -26.11 8.72
C SER A 228 20.82 -26.96 7.63
N ALA A 229 21.67 -27.35 6.66
CA ALA A 229 21.49 -28.32 5.59
C ALA A 229 20.65 -27.87 4.38
N HIS A 230 21.36 -27.69 3.27
CA HIS A 230 20.97 -27.67 1.85
C HIS A 230 19.50 -27.33 1.53
N PRO A 231 19.23 -26.10 1.04
CA PRO A 231 17.88 -25.70 0.65
C PRO A 231 17.46 -26.48 -0.61
N THR A 232 16.29 -27.06 -0.55
CA THR A 232 15.57 -27.48 -1.75
C THR A 232 15.28 -26.22 -2.60
N SER A 233 15.50 -26.30 -3.91
CA SER A 233 15.57 -25.21 -4.89
C SER A 233 14.29 -24.38 -5.10
N SER A 234 13.33 -24.40 -4.19
CA SER A 234 12.05 -23.69 -4.30
C SER A 234 11.77 -22.66 -3.19
N GLU A 235 12.72 -22.45 -2.28
CA GLU A 235 12.53 -21.56 -1.12
C GLU A 235 13.25 -20.23 -1.32
N TRP A 236 12.52 -19.11 -1.08
CA TRP A 236 13.08 -17.78 -1.14
C TRP A 236 14.08 -17.54 -0.01
N GLN A 237 15.29 -17.16 -0.36
CA GLN A 237 16.37 -16.84 0.59
C GLN A 237 16.52 -15.31 0.69
N PRO A 238 16.95 -14.77 1.85
CA PRO A 238 17.34 -13.37 1.94
C PRO A 238 18.45 -13.07 0.93
N TRP A 239 18.28 -11.97 0.20
CA TRP A 239 19.31 -11.50 -0.71
C TRP A 239 20.47 -10.87 0.06
N SER A 240 21.68 -11.16 -0.37
CA SER A 240 22.87 -10.37 -0.07
C SER A 240 23.82 -10.42 -1.27
N PRO A 241 24.75 -9.46 -1.40
CA PRO A 241 25.77 -9.48 -2.45
C PRO A 241 26.55 -10.82 -2.49
N GLU A 242 26.86 -11.37 -1.31
CA GLU A 242 27.61 -12.61 -1.16
C GLU A 242 26.79 -13.82 -1.61
N ALA A 243 25.51 -13.89 -1.23
CA ALA A 243 24.60 -14.97 -1.63
C ALA A 243 24.42 -14.99 -3.16
N GLN A 244 24.22 -13.80 -3.76
CA GLN A 244 24.11 -13.64 -5.20
C GLN A 244 25.41 -14.07 -5.90
N ALA A 245 26.57 -13.54 -5.45
CA ALA A 245 27.86 -13.86 -6.05
C ALA A 245 28.20 -15.36 -5.95
N LYS A 246 27.90 -15.99 -4.81
CA LYS A 246 28.10 -17.44 -4.59
C LYS A 246 27.27 -18.25 -5.57
N ALA A 247 25.98 -17.96 -5.71
CA ALA A 247 25.11 -18.70 -6.62
C ALA A 247 25.53 -18.55 -8.08
N LEU A 248 25.96 -17.35 -8.49
CA LEU A 248 26.49 -17.10 -9.83
C LEU A 248 27.83 -17.84 -10.08
N ALA A 249 28.71 -17.88 -9.08
CA ALA A 249 29.99 -18.64 -9.18
C ALA A 249 29.75 -20.15 -9.30
N GLU A 250 28.66 -20.67 -8.72
CA GLU A 250 28.19 -22.05 -8.87
C GLU A 250 27.54 -22.33 -10.25
N GLY A 251 27.48 -21.34 -11.14
CA GLY A 251 26.87 -21.45 -12.47
C GLY A 251 25.32 -21.50 -12.45
N LYS A 252 24.70 -21.21 -11.32
CA LYS A 252 23.25 -21.22 -11.19
C LYS A 252 22.60 -19.99 -11.81
N ILE A 253 21.35 -20.12 -12.21
CA ILE A 253 20.48 -18.98 -12.53
C ILE A 253 19.97 -18.43 -11.21
N VAL A 254 20.08 -17.12 -11.02
CA VAL A 254 19.59 -16.41 -9.83
C VAL A 254 18.41 -15.53 -10.25
N TYR A 255 17.33 -15.60 -9.50
CA TYR A 255 16.21 -14.67 -9.63
C TYR A 255 16.15 -13.80 -8.39
N VAL A 256 16.22 -12.48 -8.56
CA VAL A 256 16.18 -11.52 -7.45
C VAL A 256 14.88 -10.72 -7.54
N ASP A 257 14.08 -10.76 -6.45
CA ASP A 257 12.90 -9.92 -6.22
C ASP A 257 13.28 -8.79 -5.28
N PHE A 258 13.47 -7.57 -5.83
CA PHE A 258 13.61 -6.36 -5.02
C PHE A 258 12.23 -5.85 -4.65
N THR A 259 11.90 -5.96 -3.38
CA THR A 259 10.54 -5.81 -2.86
C THR A 259 10.51 -5.03 -1.54
N ALA A 260 9.34 -4.60 -1.11
CA ALA A 260 9.12 -4.11 0.25
C ALA A 260 7.66 -4.40 0.67
N ARG A 261 7.39 -4.39 1.99
CA ARG A 261 6.02 -4.56 2.50
C ARG A 261 5.08 -3.45 2.07
N TRP A 262 5.58 -2.22 1.97
CA TRP A 262 4.79 -1.05 1.58
C TRP A 262 4.55 -0.92 0.06
N CYS A 263 5.13 -1.78 -0.77
CA CYS A 263 5.03 -1.70 -2.24
C CYS A 263 3.84 -2.51 -2.74
N ALA A 264 2.75 -1.87 -3.14
CA ALA A 264 1.54 -2.51 -3.64
C ALA A 264 1.79 -3.38 -4.87
N THR A 265 2.49 -2.87 -5.89
CA THR A 265 2.83 -3.63 -7.10
C THR A 265 3.65 -4.87 -6.76
N CYS A 266 4.58 -4.78 -5.79
CA CYS A 266 5.34 -5.94 -5.33
C CYS A 266 4.44 -7.03 -4.73
N GLN A 267 3.37 -6.66 -4.01
CA GLN A 267 2.42 -7.63 -3.45
C GLN A 267 1.61 -8.31 -4.56
N VAL A 268 1.23 -7.57 -5.60
CA VAL A 268 0.58 -8.15 -6.79
C VAL A 268 1.53 -9.14 -7.47
N ASN A 269 2.79 -8.76 -7.68
CA ASN A 269 3.81 -9.62 -8.32
C ASN A 269 4.01 -10.96 -7.57
N LYS A 270 3.88 -10.97 -6.23
CA LYS A 270 3.99 -12.21 -5.45
C LYS A 270 2.96 -13.27 -5.81
N ARG A 271 1.81 -12.89 -6.40
CA ARG A 271 0.80 -13.84 -6.89
C ARG A 271 1.30 -14.60 -8.11
N VAL A 272 2.13 -13.96 -8.94
CA VAL A 272 2.74 -14.61 -10.11
C VAL A 272 3.64 -15.77 -9.68
N TYR A 273 4.39 -15.60 -8.60
CA TYR A 273 5.27 -16.66 -8.08
C TYR A 273 4.51 -17.86 -7.49
N LYS A 274 3.24 -17.67 -7.12
CA LYS A 274 2.37 -18.73 -6.60
C LYS A 274 1.63 -19.51 -7.70
N GLN A 275 1.76 -19.10 -8.96
CA GLN A 275 1.19 -19.84 -10.09
C GLN A 275 1.94 -21.16 -10.25
N ASP A 276 1.20 -22.25 -10.41
CA ASP A 276 1.75 -23.61 -10.45
C ASP A 276 2.78 -23.82 -11.56
N ASP A 277 2.54 -23.26 -12.72
CA ASP A 277 3.42 -23.32 -13.89
C ASP A 277 4.72 -22.55 -13.65
N VAL A 278 4.66 -21.35 -13.07
CA VAL A 278 5.82 -20.52 -12.72
C VAL A 278 6.64 -21.21 -11.63
N THR A 279 5.99 -21.63 -10.56
CA THR A 279 6.68 -22.33 -9.44
C THR A 279 7.38 -23.60 -9.91
N LYS A 280 6.70 -24.41 -10.72
CA LYS A 280 7.29 -25.63 -11.29
C LYS A 280 8.48 -25.33 -12.20
N ALA A 281 8.37 -24.34 -13.08
CA ALA A 281 9.45 -23.98 -14.00
C ALA A 281 10.69 -23.48 -13.25
N LEU A 282 10.52 -22.58 -12.26
CA LEU A 282 11.62 -22.07 -11.42
C LEU A 282 12.33 -23.19 -10.66
N THR A 283 11.55 -24.11 -10.06
CA THR A 283 12.07 -25.25 -9.30
C THR A 283 12.82 -26.25 -10.21
N GLN A 284 12.21 -26.64 -11.33
CA GLN A 284 12.82 -27.60 -12.27
C GLN A 284 14.09 -27.08 -12.93
N SER A 285 14.19 -25.76 -13.13
CA SER A 285 15.38 -25.12 -13.67
C SER A 285 16.49 -24.88 -12.61
N GLY A 286 16.27 -25.25 -11.36
CA GLY A 286 17.25 -25.08 -10.28
C GLY A 286 17.58 -23.60 -10.00
N VAL A 287 16.64 -22.71 -10.21
CA VAL A 287 16.80 -21.26 -9.99
C VAL A 287 16.97 -20.97 -8.50
N VAL A 288 17.97 -20.19 -8.13
CA VAL A 288 18.15 -19.67 -6.78
C VAL A 288 17.28 -18.43 -6.64
N LEU A 289 16.30 -18.48 -5.72
CA LEU A 289 15.36 -17.39 -5.48
C LEU A 289 15.86 -16.51 -4.34
N LEU A 290 16.18 -15.24 -4.62
CA LEU A 290 16.68 -14.28 -3.65
C LEU A 290 15.69 -13.13 -3.49
N LYS A 291 15.37 -12.78 -2.24
CA LYS A 291 14.48 -11.69 -1.88
C LYS A 291 15.25 -10.53 -1.27
N ALA A 292 15.32 -9.41 -1.98
CA ALA A 292 15.92 -8.18 -1.51
C ALA A 292 14.82 -7.29 -0.86
N ASP A 293 14.62 -7.45 0.45
CA ASP A 293 13.58 -6.75 1.21
C ASP A 293 14.03 -5.34 1.60
N TRP A 294 13.60 -4.36 0.82
CA TRP A 294 13.93 -2.95 1.00
C TRP A 294 12.92 -2.22 1.91
N THR A 295 12.17 -2.92 2.73
CA THR A 295 11.17 -2.33 3.64
C THR A 295 11.77 -1.26 4.55
N LYS A 296 13.01 -1.46 5.00
CA LYS A 296 13.77 -0.53 5.86
C LYS A 296 14.65 0.45 5.08
N LYS A 297 14.53 0.50 3.74
CA LYS A 297 15.35 1.35 2.86
C LYS A 297 16.86 1.12 3.05
N ASP A 298 17.26 -0.14 3.17
CA ASP A 298 18.66 -0.54 3.33
C ASP A 298 19.53 0.04 2.21
N ALA A 299 20.69 0.61 2.59
CA ALA A 299 21.58 1.31 1.66
C ALA A 299 22.25 0.34 0.66
N ILE A 300 22.56 -0.89 1.09
CA ILE A 300 23.20 -1.90 0.23
C ILE A 300 22.24 -2.31 -0.89
N ILE A 301 20.96 -2.49 -0.56
CA ILE A 301 19.92 -2.79 -1.56
C ILE A 301 19.71 -1.59 -2.47
N ALA A 302 19.72 -0.35 -1.94
CA ALA A 302 19.61 0.85 -2.76
C ALA A 302 20.78 1.01 -3.75
N ASP A 303 21.99 0.66 -3.34
CA ASP A 303 23.17 0.66 -4.21
C ASP A 303 23.06 -0.40 -5.30
N GLU A 304 22.54 -1.57 -4.99
CA GLU A 304 22.31 -2.62 -5.97
C GLU A 304 21.25 -2.21 -7.01
N LEU A 305 20.13 -1.61 -6.58
CA LEU A 305 19.08 -1.08 -7.48
C LEU A 305 19.68 -0.08 -8.51
N ARG A 306 20.60 0.79 -8.05
CA ARG A 306 21.27 1.77 -8.94
C ARG A 306 22.11 1.11 -10.04
N LYS A 307 22.68 -0.07 -9.80
CA LYS A 307 23.43 -0.82 -10.83
C LYS A 307 22.53 -1.23 -12.00
N TYR A 308 21.24 -1.44 -11.74
CA TYR A 308 20.23 -1.72 -12.77
C TYR A 308 19.57 -0.46 -13.32
N GLY A 309 20.07 0.75 -12.97
CA GLY A 309 19.48 2.02 -13.39
C GLY A 309 18.15 2.33 -12.70
N ARG A 310 17.90 1.74 -11.54
CA ARG A 310 16.65 1.91 -10.78
C ARG A 310 16.91 2.67 -9.48
N THR A 311 15.96 3.52 -9.11
CA THR A 311 15.96 4.25 -7.83
C THR A 311 14.87 3.77 -6.87
N GLY A 312 14.06 2.80 -7.30
CA GLY A 312 12.91 2.30 -6.57
C GLY A 312 12.55 0.86 -6.95
N ILE A 313 11.52 0.37 -6.32
CA ILE A 313 10.96 -0.98 -6.47
C ILE A 313 9.51 -0.89 -7.00
N PRO A 314 8.98 -1.96 -7.64
CA PRO A 314 9.59 -3.29 -7.80
C PRO A 314 10.70 -3.33 -8.85
N LEU A 315 11.65 -4.22 -8.63
CA LEU A 315 12.59 -4.66 -9.66
C LEU A 315 12.73 -6.18 -9.57
N ASN A 316 12.54 -6.83 -10.68
CA ASN A 316 12.67 -8.28 -10.81
C ASN A 316 13.69 -8.59 -11.89
N VAL A 317 14.70 -9.42 -11.56
CA VAL A 317 15.82 -9.66 -12.47
C VAL A 317 16.28 -11.10 -12.41
N PHE A 318 16.46 -11.72 -13.59
CA PHE A 318 17.23 -12.94 -13.70
C PHE A 318 18.70 -12.63 -14.00
N LEU A 319 19.59 -13.33 -13.31
CA LEU A 319 21.04 -13.22 -13.45
C LEU A 319 21.62 -14.59 -13.78
N LYS A 320 22.61 -14.62 -14.68
CA LYS A 320 23.43 -15.79 -14.98
C LYS A 320 24.84 -15.33 -15.31
N ALA A 321 25.84 -16.06 -14.82
CA ALA A 321 27.23 -15.71 -15.08
C ALA A 321 27.54 -15.60 -16.59
N GLY A 322 28.21 -14.52 -17.00
CA GLY A 322 28.56 -14.28 -18.39
C GLY A 322 27.42 -13.75 -19.29
N GLN A 323 26.25 -13.43 -18.72
CA GLN A 323 25.12 -12.88 -19.47
C GLN A 323 24.71 -11.52 -18.91
N PRO A 324 24.11 -10.64 -19.74
CA PRO A 324 23.51 -9.40 -19.25
C PRO A 324 22.31 -9.72 -18.36
N PRO A 325 22.02 -8.87 -17.36
CA PRO A 325 20.84 -9.01 -16.50
C PRO A 325 19.54 -9.00 -17.32
N ALA A 326 18.67 -9.96 -17.07
CA ALA A 326 17.34 -9.98 -17.67
C ALA A 326 16.36 -9.24 -16.73
N ILE A 327 16.12 -7.96 -16.99
CA ILE A 327 15.23 -7.11 -16.21
C ILE A 327 13.80 -7.29 -16.73
N LEU A 328 12.87 -7.63 -15.83
CA LEU A 328 11.46 -7.83 -16.14
C LEU A 328 10.67 -6.54 -15.94
N SER A 329 9.44 -6.52 -16.45
CA SER A 329 8.53 -5.40 -16.25
C SER A 329 8.15 -5.20 -14.78
N GLU A 330 7.73 -3.99 -14.43
CA GLU A 330 7.34 -3.66 -13.04
C GLU A 330 6.09 -4.43 -12.61
N ALA A 331 5.12 -4.60 -13.51
CA ALA A 331 3.95 -5.44 -13.29
C ALA A 331 4.16 -6.79 -13.99
N LEU A 332 4.50 -7.80 -13.20
CA LEU A 332 4.82 -9.13 -13.72
C LEU A 332 3.60 -9.89 -14.24
N THR A 333 3.87 -10.70 -15.27
CA THR A 333 2.96 -11.77 -15.71
C THR A 333 3.66 -13.12 -15.68
N GLY A 334 2.90 -14.21 -15.48
CA GLY A 334 3.48 -15.57 -15.50
C GLY A 334 4.16 -15.87 -16.82
N THR A 335 3.57 -15.47 -17.93
CA THR A 335 4.14 -15.64 -19.28
C THR A 335 5.47 -14.96 -19.46
N GLU A 336 5.63 -13.75 -18.91
CA GLU A 336 6.89 -13.00 -18.95
C GLU A 336 7.99 -13.70 -18.15
N VAL A 337 7.68 -14.12 -16.91
CA VAL A 337 8.66 -14.84 -16.06
C VAL A 337 9.13 -16.12 -16.73
N LEU A 338 8.21 -16.89 -17.33
CA LEU A 338 8.55 -18.13 -18.05
C LEU A 338 9.39 -17.87 -19.32
N ALA A 339 9.06 -16.83 -20.08
CA ALA A 339 9.83 -16.45 -21.28
C ALA A 339 11.24 -16.02 -20.91
N ALA A 340 11.40 -15.14 -19.91
CA ALA A 340 12.69 -14.69 -19.43
C ALA A 340 13.55 -15.85 -18.91
N LEU A 341 12.97 -16.76 -18.11
CA LEU A 341 13.66 -17.94 -17.64
C LEU A 341 14.17 -18.81 -18.78
N LYS A 342 13.33 -19.05 -19.79
CA LYS A 342 13.69 -19.85 -20.97
C LYS A 342 14.86 -19.22 -21.74
N ASP A 343 14.86 -17.91 -21.95
CA ASP A 343 15.92 -17.22 -22.69
C ASP A 343 17.22 -17.24 -21.90
N VAL A 344 17.20 -16.91 -20.60
CA VAL A 344 18.37 -16.96 -19.72
C VAL A 344 18.95 -18.38 -19.61
N ALA A 345 18.10 -19.38 -19.49
CA ALA A 345 18.54 -20.78 -19.48
C ALA A 345 19.24 -21.18 -20.79
N ALA A 346 18.71 -20.73 -21.93
CA ALA A 346 19.25 -20.97 -23.26
C ALA A 346 20.50 -20.10 -23.59
N GLY A 347 20.94 -19.24 -22.71
CA GLY A 347 22.09 -18.35 -22.95
C GLY A 347 21.77 -17.16 -23.86
N LYS A 348 20.49 -16.82 -24.04
CA LYS A 348 20.04 -15.68 -24.85
C LYS A 348 19.82 -14.46 -23.98
N ALA A 349 20.13 -13.29 -24.53
CA ALA A 349 19.74 -12.03 -23.89
C ALA A 349 18.22 -11.88 -23.93
N TYR A 350 17.63 -11.76 -22.76
CA TYR A 350 16.21 -11.44 -22.64
C TYR A 350 15.99 -9.94 -22.94
N GLN A 351 15.02 -9.64 -23.78
CA GLN A 351 14.50 -8.29 -23.95
C GLN A 351 13.03 -8.32 -23.62
N ALA A 352 12.63 -7.53 -22.63
CA ALA A 352 11.21 -7.37 -22.31
C ALA A 352 10.46 -6.97 -23.59
N GLU A 353 9.41 -7.70 -23.94
CA GLU A 353 8.55 -7.33 -25.04
C GLU A 353 7.88 -5.99 -24.70
N THR A 354 8.49 -4.90 -25.15
CA THR A 354 7.75 -3.65 -25.25
C THR A 354 6.69 -3.88 -26.31
N THR A 355 5.43 -3.98 -25.92
CA THR A 355 4.31 -3.94 -26.85
C THR A 355 4.28 -2.56 -27.50
N THR A 356 5.16 -2.36 -28.47
CA THR A 356 5.12 -1.19 -29.33
C THR A 356 3.94 -1.38 -30.27
N HIS A 357 2.78 -0.92 -29.82
CA HIS A 357 1.66 -0.80 -30.76
C HIS A 357 2.10 0.08 -31.94
N PRO A 358 1.75 -0.30 -33.19
CA PRO A 358 2.06 0.51 -34.33
C PRO A 358 1.63 1.97 -34.11
N PHE A 359 2.46 2.92 -34.50
CA PHE A 359 2.18 4.35 -34.32
C PHE A 359 0.75 4.76 -34.75
N ALA A 360 0.20 4.06 -35.74
CA ALA A 360 -1.18 4.22 -36.16
C ALA A 360 -2.21 3.96 -35.06
N ILE A 361 -1.97 2.99 -34.16
CA ILE A 361 -2.88 2.72 -33.04
C ILE A 361 -2.84 3.87 -32.04
N TRP A 362 -1.65 4.41 -31.74
CA TRP A 362 -1.53 5.59 -30.89
C TRP A 362 -2.21 6.83 -31.47
N LEU A 363 -2.11 7.02 -32.79
CA LEU A 363 -2.84 8.06 -33.52
C LEU A 363 -4.36 7.88 -33.43
N LEU A 364 -4.85 6.67 -33.60
CA LEU A 364 -6.29 6.35 -33.50
C LEU A 364 -6.81 6.57 -32.06
N LEU A 365 -6.05 6.15 -31.05
CA LEU A 365 -6.42 6.37 -29.65
C LEU A 365 -6.40 7.85 -29.28
N ALA A 366 -5.38 8.60 -29.71
CA ALA A 366 -5.31 10.05 -29.53
C ALA A 366 -6.46 10.78 -30.21
N PHE A 367 -6.81 10.38 -31.46
CA PHE A 367 -7.93 10.97 -32.19
C PHE A 367 -9.27 10.63 -31.55
N GLY A 368 -9.47 9.36 -31.14
CA GLY A 368 -10.66 8.91 -30.42
C GLY A 368 -10.81 9.59 -29.07
N GLY A 369 -9.72 9.75 -28.32
CA GLY A 369 -9.69 10.50 -27.06
C GLY A 369 -10.00 11.98 -27.26
N GLY A 370 -9.48 12.60 -28.31
CA GLY A 370 -9.79 13.97 -28.68
C GLY A 370 -11.29 14.19 -29.00
N ILE A 371 -11.90 13.24 -29.73
CA ILE A 371 -13.35 13.29 -30.01
C ILE A 371 -14.13 13.15 -28.69
N LEU A 372 -13.77 12.21 -27.81
CA LEU A 372 -14.43 12.02 -26.50
C LEU A 372 -14.34 13.27 -25.63
N LEU A 373 -13.19 13.90 -25.57
CA LEU A 373 -12.99 15.16 -24.81
C LEU A 373 -13.85 16.30 -25.36
N ASN A 374 -14.02 16.38 -26.71
CA ASN A 374 -14.88 17.39 -27.33
C ASN A 374 -16.39 17.13 -27.15
N LEU A 375 -16.78 15.89 -26.82
CA LEU A 375 -18.16 15.52 -26.48
C LEU A 375 -18.53 15.80 -25.01
N MET A 376 -17.57 16.19 -24.16
CA MET A 376 -17.84 16.55 -22.78
C MET A 376 -18.75 17.80 -22.70
N PRO A 377 -19.77 17.80 -21.81
CA PRO A 377 -20.77 18.88 -21.75
C PRO A 377 -20.22 20.26 -21.38
N CYS A 378 -18.98 20.34 -20.88
CA CYS A 378 -18.29 21.61 -20.61
C CYS A 378 -17.65 22.24 -21.85
N VAL A 379 -17.34 21.47 -22.91
CA VAL A 379 -16.75 21.94 -24.17
C VAL A 379 -17.83 22.29 -25.19
N PHE A 380 -18.97 21.63 -25.13
CA PHE A 380 -20.10 21.83 -26.07
C PHE A 380 -20.62 23.29 -26.16
N PRO A 381 -20.76 24.05 -25.04
CA PRO A 381 -21.15 25.45 -25.13
C PRO A 381 -20.13 26.34 -25.85
N MET A 382 -18.84 26.04 -25.73
CA MET A 382 -17.76 26.78 -26.40
C MET A 382 -17.78 26.55 -27.91
N ILE A 383 -18.04 25.33 -28.35
CA ILE A 383 -18.23 24.99 -29.77
C ILE A 383 -19.48 25.67 -30.34
N GLY A 384 -20.58 25.67 -29.59
CA GLY A 384 -21.81 26.34 -29.98
C GLY A 384 -21.68 27.86 -30.19
N LEU A 385 -20.96 28.54 -29.30
CA LEU A 385 -20.65 29.97 -29.44
C LEU A 385 -19.78 30.26 -30.68
N LYS A 386 -18.89 29.32 -31.05
CA LYS A 386 -18.05 29.46 -32.22
C LYS A 386 -18.79 29.23 -33.54
N VAL A 387 -19.64 28.20 -33.59
CA VAL A 387 -20.50 27.97 -34.75
C VAL A 387 -21.42 29.19 -35.00
N LEU A 388 -21.92 29.81 -33.93
CA LEU A 388 -22.67 31.09 -34.00
C LEU A 388 -21.79 32.26 -34.52
N GLY A 389 -20.49 32.30 -34.15
CA GLY A 389 -19.53 33.25 -34.68
C GLY A 389 -19.34 33.10 -36.19
N PHE A 390 -19.12 31.87 -36.66
CA PHE A 390 -18.98 31.57 -38.08
C PHE A 390 -20.26 31.84 -38.88
N ALA A 391 -21.43 31.59 -38.28
CA ALA A 391 -22.73 31.90 -38.90
C ALA A 391 -22.95 33.43 -39.06
N LYS A 392 -22.39 34.25 -38.17
CA LYS A 392 -22.41 35.72 -38.29
C LYS A 392 -21.47 36.25 -39.39
N GLU A 393 -20.38 35.52 -39.70
CA GLU A 393 -19.43 35.85 -40.74
C GLU A 393 -19.80 35.25 -42.12
N ALA A 394 -20.99 34.68 -42.27
CA ALA A 394 -21.43 34.03 -43.52
C ALA A 394 -21.51 34.99 -44.74
N GLY A 395 -21.25 36.30 -44.56
CA GLY A 395 -21.11 37.32 -45.61
C GLY A 395 -19.67 37.77 -45.87
N ALA A 396 -18.66 37.26 -45.15
CA ALA A 396 -17.28 37.63 -45.28
C ALA A 396 -16.56 36.87 -46.46
N SER A 397 -15.47 37.47 -46.95
CA SER A 397 -14.72 36.83 -48.03
C SER A 397 -14.12 35.48 -47.58
N ARG A 398 -14.06 34.50 -48.48
CA ARG A 398 -13.53 33.16 -48.21
C ARG A 398 -12.11 33.19 -47.57
N SER A 399 -11.28 34.16 -48.00
CA SER A 399 -9.93 34.34 -47.46
C SER A 399 -9.91 34.74 -45.99
N THR A 400 -10.85 35.59 -45.53
CA THR A 400 -10.95 36.03 -44.15
C THR A 400 -11.39 34.90 -43.21
N VAL A 401 -12.34 34.07 -43.64
CA VAL A 401 -12.83 32.92 -42.88
C VAL A 401 -11.74 31.85 -42.70
N VAL A 402 -10.97 31.58 -43.78
CA VAL A 402 -9.86 30.63 -43.72
C VAL A 402 -8.73 31.15 -42.84
N LEU A 403 -8.40 32.43 -42.92
CA LEU A 403 -7.31 33.04 -42.11
C LEU A 403 -7.69 33.01 -40.61
N ASN A 404 -8.94 33.36 -40.26
CA ASN A 404 -9.42 33.31 -38.89
C ASN A 404 -9.44 31.87 -38.31
N GLY A 405 -9.79 30.88 -39.14
CA GLY A 405 -9.72 29.48 -38.80
C GLY A 405 -8.31 28.97 -38.51
N LEU A 406 -7.35 29.37 -39.36
CA LEU A 406 -5.93 29.03 -39.22
C LEU A 406 -5.30 29.69 -37.99
N LEU A 407 -5.57 30.97 -37.75
CA LEU A 407 -5.07 31.72 -36.58
C LEU A 407 -5.60 31.09 -35.26
N TYR A 408 -6.85 30.67 -35.26
CA TYR A 408 -7.40 29.98 -34.09
C TYR A 408 -6.77 28.61 -33.86
N SER A 409 -6.63 27.82 -34.94
CA SER A 409 -5.99 26.50 -34.82
C SER A 409 -4.55 26.61 -34.35
N ALA A 410 -3.82 27.63 -34.81
CA ALA A 410 -2.48 27.93 -34.32
C ALA A 410 -2.47 28.31 -32.83
N GLY A 411 -3.44 29.12 -32.37
CA GLY A 411 -3.55 29.51 -30.95
C GLY A 411 -3.99 28.37 -29.98
N VAL A 412 -4.54 27.28 -30.50
CA VAL A 412 -4.90 26.10 -29.71
C VAL A 412 -3.71 25.12 -29.62
N ILE A 413 -2.73 25.18 -30.54
CA ILE A 413 -1.57 24.29 -30.62
C ILE A 413 -0.38 24.85 -29.80
N VAL A 414 -0.31 26.17 -29.59
CA VAL A 414 0.69 26.87 -28.78
C VAL A 414 0.25 26.96 -27.33
#